data_0425399d894b5f20e137d553f15a4499
#
_entry.id   0425399d894b5f20e137d553f15a4499
#
_cell.length_a   1.000
_cell.length_b   1.000
_cell.length_c   1.000
_cell.angle_alpha   90.00
_cell.angle_beta   90.00
_cell.angle_gamma   90.00
#
_symmetry.space_group_name_H-M   'P 1'
#
loop_
_entity.id
_entity.type
_entity.pdbx_description
1 polymer ?
#
loop_
_entity_poly.entity_id
_entity_poly.type
_entity_poly.pdbx_seq_one_letter_code
_entity_poly.pdbx_strand_id
1 'polypeptide(L)'
;EAIIEEKIEKYIDGEIEEIPFAKREEIGCATDFSVGRNRYIGYLISLPTRSFKNKRVGLDCSNGSASAIAKSVFDALGAKTFVIHNEPDGTNINTNCGSTHIESLQKFVVDNNLDVGFAYDGDADRCLAVDENGNLIDGDLIMYVCGKYMKENGKLRNDTVVTTVMSNIGLYKAFDREGIKYEKTNVGDKYVYENMVQNGHSLGGEQSGHVIFSKHATTGDGILT
;
A
#
# COMPACT_ATOMS: atom_id res chain seq x y z
N GLU A 1 16.38 -3.28 14.39
CA GLU A 1 16.47 -2.69 13.01
C GLU A 1 17.57 -1.62 13.01
N ALA A 2 17.45 -0.50 13.72
CA ALA A 2 18.41 0.60 13.74
C ALA A 2 19.89 0.20 13.97
N ILE A 3 20.16 -0.81 14.83
CA ILE A 3 21.52 -1.32 15.08
C ILE A 3 22.10 -2.02 13.84
N ILE A 4 21.25 -2.66 13.03
CA ILE A 4 21.68 -3.33 11.80
C ILE A 4 21.91 -2.28 10.72
N GLU A 5 21.05 -1.30 10.61
CA GLU A 5 21.19 -0.16 9.69
C GLU A 5 22.48 0.59 9.94
N GLU A 6 22.78 0.97 11.18
CA GLU A 6 24.03 1.63 11.57
C GLU A 6 25.29 0.81 11.16
N LYS A 7 25.21 -0.52 11.32
CA LYS A 7 26.32 -1.40 10.90
C LYS A 7 26.49 -1.45 9.39
N ILE A 8 25.37 -1.44 8.64
CA ILE A 8 25.40 -1.43 7.17
C ILE A 8 25.96 -0.09 6.67
N GLU A 9 25.53 1.02 7.25
CA GLU A 9 26.04 2.36 6.93
C GLU A 9 27.56 2.43 7.16
N LYS A 10 28.05 2.02 8.32
CA LYS A 10 29.50 1.97 8.63
C LYS A 10 30.29 1.10 7.65
N TYR A 11 29.69 0.02 7.15
CA TYR A 11 30.32 -0.82 6.14
C TYR A 11 30.40 -0.10 4.79
N ILE A 12 29.32 0.56 4.37
CA ILE A 12 29.25 1.34 3.12
C ILE A 12 30.26 2.48 3.16
N ASP A 13 30.39 3.15 4.29
CA ASP A 13 31.30 4.29 4.51
C ASP A 13 32.77 3.87 4.68
N GLY A 14 33.05 2.57 4.71
CA GLY A 14 34.42 2.04 4.87
C GLY A 14 34.98 2.16 6.29
N GLU A 15 34.11 2.37 7.28
CA GLU A 15 34.48 2.49 8.70
C GLU A 15 34.66 1.12 9.39
N ILE A 16 34.20 0.05 8.75
CA ILE A 16 34.31 -1.33 9.27
C ILE A 16 35.23 -2.11 8.32
N GLU A 17 36.12 -2.94 8.90
CA GLU A 17 36.95 -3.89 8.13
C GLU A 17 36.07 -4.83 7.31
N GLU A 18 36.61 -5.35 6.20
CA GLU A 18 35.91 -6.23 5.27
C GLU A 18 35.16 -7.35 5.99
N ILE A 19 33.86 -7.46 5.67
CA ILE A 19 33.07 -8.61 6.08
C ILE A 19 33.56 -9.84 5.30
N PRO A 20 34.02 -10.92 5.98
CA PRO A 20 34.50 -12.10 5.29
C PRO A 20 33.41 -12.72 4.42
N PHE A 21 33.73 -13.06 3.18
CA PHE A 21 32.82 -13.78 2.32
C PHE A 21 32.47 -15.15 2.91
N ALA A 22 31.19 -15.54 2.78
CA ALA A 22 30.71 -16.87 3.14
C ALA A 22 31.46 -17.95 2.35
N LYS A 23 31.84 -19.05 2.98
CA LYS A 23 32.58 -20.15 2.41
C LYS A 23 31.74 -21.43 2.35
N ARG A 24 31.81 -22.12 1.19
CA ARG A 24 31.18 -23.44 0.99
C ARG A 24 29.73 -23.50 1.51
N GLU A 25 29.50 -24.30 2.54
CA GLU A 25 28.18 -24.51 3.15
C GLU A 25 27.56 -23.29 3.80
N GLU A 26 28.33 -22.24 4.04
CA GLU A 26 27.84 -20.94 4.54
C GLU A 26 27.21 -20.08 3.43
N ILE A 27 27.43 -20.45 2.15
CA ILE A 27 26.85 -19.73 1.02
C ILE A 27 25.34 -19.98 1.03
N GLY A 28 24.58 -18.88 1.07
CA GLY A 28 23.13 -18.94 1.04
C GLY A 28 22.57 -19.52 -0.26
N CYS A 29 21.36 -20.01 -0.21
CA CYS A 29 20.63 -20.50 -1.38
C CYS A 29 19.24 -19.85 -1.49
N ALA A 30 18.70 -19.80 -2.71
CA ALA A 30 17.31 -19.40 -2.93
C ALA A 30 16.40 -20.61 -2.70
N THR A 31 15.35 -20.40 -1.92
CA THR A 31 14.32 -21.42 -1.65
C THR A 31 12.95 -20.86 -2.01
N ASP A 32 12.13 -21.62 -2.74
CA ASP A 32 10.73 -21.24 -2.95
C ASP A 32 9.95 -21.40 -1.64
N PHE A 33 9.33 -20.29 -1.19
CA PHE A 33 8.49 -20.24 0.00
C PHE A 33 7.04 -19.89 -0.35
N SER A 34 6.45 -20.61 -1.28
CA SER A 34 5.05 -20.43 -1.72
C SER A 34 4.03 -20.52 -0.56
N VAL A 35 4.36 -21.26 0.50
CA VAL A 35 3.54 -21.33 1.74
C VAL A 35 3.39 -19.94 2.39
N GLY A 36 4.45 -19.14 2.43
CA GLY A 36 4.40 -17.76 2.96
C GLY A 36 3.47 -16.88 2.16
N ARG A 37 3.60 -16.92 0.82
CA ARG A 37 2.72 -16.20 -0.10
C ARG A 37 1.24 -16.60 0.10
N ASN A 38 0.95 -17.89 0.19
CA ASN A 38 -0.41 -18.36 0.37
C ASN A 38 -1.00 -17.97 1.73
N ARG A 39 -0.19 -17.91 2.79
CA ARG A 39 -0.61 -17.38 4.10
C ARG A 39 -1.00 -15.91 4.01
N TYR A 40 -0.20 -15.11 3.32
CA TYR A 40 -0.49 -13.70 3.13
C TYR A 40 -1.79 -13.50 2.32
N ILE A 41 -1.97 -14.21 1.20
CA ILE A 41 -3.22 -14.20 0.43
C ILE A 41 -4.42 -14.57 1.33
N GLY A 42 -4.31 -15.65 2.10
CA GLY A 42 -5.36 -16.08 3.05
C GLY A 42 -5.66 -15.03 4.11
N TYR A 43 -4.63 -14.35 4.61
CA TYR A 43 -4.79 -13.22 5.53
C TYR A 43 -5.59 -12.09 4.89
N LEU A 44 -5.19 -11.60 3.72
CA LEU A 44 -5.90 -10.53 3.01
C LEU A 44 -7.37 -10.88 2.74
N ILE A 45 -7.66 -12.12 2.30
CA ILE A 45 -9.02 -12.60 2.04
C ILE A 45 -9.87 -12.60 3.32
N SER A 46 -9.25 -12.77 4.50
CA SER A 46 -9.96 -12.81 5.78
C SER A 46 -10.37 -11.44 6.32
N LEU A 47 -9.83 -10.34 5.79
CA LEU A 47 -10.04 -8.98 6.33
C LEU A 47 -11.37 -8.34 5.93
N PRO A 48 -11.83 -8.42 4.67
CA PRO A 48 -13.06 -7.77 4.24
C PRO A 48 -14.29 -8.40 4.91
N THR A 49 -15.21 -7.55 5.34
CA THR A 49 -16.49 -7.98 5.93
C THR A 49 -17.62 -8.08 4.91
N ARG A 50 -17.34 -7.69 3.65
CA ARG A 50 -18.31 -7.70 2.55
C ARG A 50 -17.71 -8.37 1.32
N SER A 51 -18.56 -9.07 0.57
CA SER A 51 -18.17 -9.64 -0.72
C SER A 51 -18.07 -8.57 -1.80
N PHE A 52 -17.13 -8.75 -2.73
CA PHE A 52 -17.00 -7.93 -3.94
C PHE A 52 -17.75 -8.52 -5.15
N LYS A 53 -18.66 -9.46 -4.89
CA LYS A 53 -19.50 -10.06 -5.94
C LYS A 53 -20.19 -9.00 -6.79
N ASN A 54 -20.16 -9.21 -8.09
CA ASN A 54 -20.68 -8.30 -9.14
C ASN A 54 -19.89 -6.99 -9.31
N LYS A 55 -18.76 -6.82 -8.63
CA LYS A 55 -17.85 -5.69 -8.88
C LYS A 55 -16.84 -6.04 -9.97
N ARG A 56 -16.63 -5.11 -10.89
CA ARG A 56 -15.66 -5.16 -11.97
C ARG A 56 -14.45 -4.31 -11.54
N VAL A 57 -13.34 -4.97 -11.24
CA VAL A 57 -12.17 -4.32 -10.64
C VAL A 57 -10.99 -4.37 -11.59
N GLY A 58 -10.41 -3.22 -11.90
CA GLY A 58 -9.13 -3.09 -12.62
C GLY A 58 -7.96 -3.12 -11.66
N LEU A 59 -6.89 -3.82 -12.02
CA LEU A 59 -5.66 -3.88 -11.23
C LEU A 59 -4.47 -3.54 -12.14
N ASP A 60 -3.71 -2.52 -11.77
CA ASP A 60 -2.41 -2.24 -12.35
C ASP A 60 -1.33 -2.67 -11.37
N CYS A 61 -0.63 -3.75 -11.71
CA CYS A 61 0.37 -4.36 -10.85
C CYS A 61 1.79 -3.79 -11.06
N SER A 62 1.96 -2.75 -11.88
CA SER A 62 3.23 -2.07 -12.19
C SER A 62 4.39 -3.02 -12.58
N ASN A 63 4.08 -4.22 -13.08
CA ASN A 63 5.05 -5.31 -13.30
C ASN A 63 5.90 -5.58 -12.05
N GLY A 64 5.33 -5.38 -10.86
CA GLY A 64 5.98 -5.49 -9.55
C GLY A 64 5.48 -6.67 -8.74
N SER A 65 5.66 -6.58 -7.43
CA SER A 65 5.35 -7.63 -6.46
C SER A 65 3.86 -7.98 -6.40
N ALA A 66 2.95 -7.02 -6.67
CA ALA A 66 1.51 -7.24 -6.73
C ALA A 66 1.09 -8.23 -7.83
N SER A 67 1.90 -8.41 -8.89
CA SER A 67 1.59 -9.27 -10.05
C SER A 67 1.23 -10.71 -9.66
N ALA A 68 1.91 -11.26 -8.66
CA ALA A 68 1.73 -12.65 -8.23
C ALA A 68 0.54 -12.85 -7.26
N ILE A 69 -0.06 -11.78 -6.74
CA ILE A 69 -0.92 -11.83 -5.55
C ILE A 69 -2.28 -11.16 -5.78
N ALA A 70 -2.29 -9.93 -6.28
CA ALA A 70 -3.47 -9.06 -6.27
C ALA A 70 -4.70 -9.71 -6.93
N LYS A 71 -4.55 -10.27 -8.14
CA LYS A 71 -5.66 -10.94 -8.83
C LYS A 71 -6.29 -12.04 -7.99
N SER A 72 -5.47 -12.89 -7.37
CA SER A 72 -5.94 -14.02 -6.57
C SER A 72 -6.76 -13.58 -5.36
N VAL A 73 -6.39 -12.47 -4.72
CA VAL A 73 -7.11 -11.90 -3.58
C VAL A 73 -8.48 -11.39 -4.03
N PHE A 74 -8.55 -10.55 -5.05
CA PHE A 74 -9.81 -9.95 -5.51
C PHE A 74 -10.76 -10.99 -6.12
N ASP A 75 -10.26 -11.98 -6.86
CA ASP A 75 -11.07 -13.09 -7.38
C ASP A 75 -11.68 -13.90 -6.23
N ALA A 76 -10.88 -14.22 -5.19
CA ALA A 76 -11.37 -14.96 -4.03
C ALA A 76 -12.42 -14.17 -3.23
N LEU A 77 -12.38 -12.83 -3.23
CA LEU A 77 -13.39 -11.97 -2.66
C LEU A 77 -14.66 -11.85 -3.52
N GLY A 78 -14.64 -12.43 -4.72
CA GLY A 78 -15.77 -12.51 -5.62
C GLY A 78 -15.85 -11.40 -6.68
N ALA A 79 -14.83 -10.57 -6.82
CA ALA A 79 -14.74 -9.58 -7.88
C ALA A 79 -14.52 -10.24 -9.24
N LYS A 80 -14.95 -9.57 -10.31
CA LYS A 80 -14.49 -9.84 -11.67
C LYS A 80 -13.29 -8.95 -11.94
N THR A 81 -12.07 -9.52 -11.90
CA THR A 81 -10.83 -8.76 -12.03
C THR A 81 -10.31 -8.69 -13.45
N PHE A 82 -9.78 -7.52 -13.80
CA PHE A 82 -9.12 -7.21 -15.06
C PHE A 82 -7.75 -6.64 -14.71
N VAL A 83 -6.68 -7.24 -15.24
CA VAL A 83 -5.31 -6.91 -14.80
C VAL A 83 -4.50 -6.39 -15.97
N ILE A 84 -3.72 -5.34 -15.72
CA ILE A 84 -2.70 -4.82 -16.62
C ILE A 84 -1.35 -4.76 -15.91
N HIS A 85 -0.27 -4.71 -16.65
CA HIS A 85 1.11 -4.61 -16.18
C HIS A 85 1.44 -5.65 -15.09
N ASN A 86 1.18 -6.92 -15.37
CA ASN A 86 1.38 -8.04 -14.44
C ASN A 86 2.34 -9.12 -14.98
N GLU A 87 3.21 -8.74 -15.91
CA GLU A 87 4.21 -9.62 -16.54
C GLU A 87 5.62 -9.10 -16.26
N PRO A 88 6.13 -9.23 -15.02
CA PRO A 88 7.45 -8.75 -14.67
C PRO A 88 8.55 -9.51 -15.42
N ASP A 89 9.45 -8.79 -16.08
CA ASP A 89 10.59 -9.35 -16.81
C ASP A 89 11.96 -9.04 -16.16
N GLY A 90 11.95 -8.35 -15.02
CA GLY A 90 13.15 -7.93 -14.27
C GLY A 90 13.67 -6.55 -14.66
N THR A 91 13.11 -5.93 -15.71
CA THR A 91 13.56 -4.60 -16.19
C THR A 91 12.40 -3.62 -16.37
N ASN A 92 11.15 -4.08 -16.39
CA ASN A 92 9.96 -3.30 -16.71
C ASN A 92 9.16 -2.80 -15.50
N ILE A 93 9.62 -3.02 -14.27
CA ILE A 93 8.97 -2.56 -13.04
C ILE A 93 8.79 -1.04 -13.06
N ASN A 94 7.58 -0.55 -12.72
CA ASN A 94 7.20 0.87 -12.71
C ASN A 94 7.37 1.61 -14.07
N THR A 95 7.66 0.92 -15.14
CA THR A 95 7.91 1.55 -16.44
C THR A 95 6.60 1.97 -17.09
N ASN A 96 6.26 3.26 -16.99
CA ASN A 96 5.03 3.86 -17.50
C ASN A 96 3.75 3.15 -17.01
N CYS A 97 3.74 2.68 -15.77
CA CYS A 97 2.64 1.92 -15.19
C CYS A 97 2.57 2.09 -13.66
N GLY A 98 1.52 1.56 -13.05
CA GLY A 98 1.30 1.57 -11.62
C GLY A 98 0.91 2.93 -11.06
N SER A 99 1.06 3.09 -9.74
CA SER A 99 0.64 4.30 -9.01
C SER A 99 1.43 5.56 -9.39
N THR A 100 2.63 5.40 -9.96
CA THR A 100 3.46 6.52 -10.42
C THR A 100 3.10 7.00 -11.84
N HIS A 101 2.30 6.23 -12.60
CA HIS A 101 1.83 6.52 -13.96
C HIS A 101 0.39 6.05 -14.12
N ILE A 102 -0.52 6.73 -13.44
CA ILE A 102 -1.92 6.34 -13.27
C ILE A 102 -2.76 6.40 -14.54
N GLU A 103 -2.31 7.13 -15.57
CA GLU A 103 -3.07 7.44 -16.78
C GLU A 103 -3.50 6.18 -17.54
N SER A 104 -2.67 5.15 -17.51
CA SER A 104 -2.98 3.87 -18.16
C SER A 104 -4.16 3.17 -17.47
N LEU A 105 -4.21 3.20 -16.13
CA LEU A 105 -5.32 2.64 -15.38
C LEU A 105 -6.59 3.47 -15.53
N GLN A 106 -6.49 4.81 -15.53
CA GLN A 106 -7.64 5.70 -15.75
C GLN A 106 -8.33 5.37 -17.08
N LYS A 107 -7.55 5.28 -18.16
CA LYS A 107 -8.07 4.88 -19.47
C LYS A 107 -8.65 3.46 -19.44
N PHE A 108 -7.96 2.52 -18.81
CA PHE A 108 -8.38 1.12 -18.75
C PHE A 108 -9.71 0.94 -18.02
N VAL A 109 -9.93 1.66 -16.91
CA VAL A 109 -11.19 1.65 -16.15
C VAL A 109 -12.36 2.12 -17.01
N VAL A 110 -12.21 3.26 -17.68
CA VAL A 110 -13.25 3.86 -18.52
C VAL A 110 -13.56 3.00 -19.74
N ASP A 111 -12.54 2.59 -20.49
CA ASP A 111 -12.68 1.81 -21.73
C ASP A 111 -13.35 0.44 -21.49
N ASN A 112 -13.15 -0.13 -20.31
CA ASN A 112 -13.71 -1.43 -19.95
C ASN A 112 -14.96 -1.35 -19.07
N ASN A 113 -15.49 -0.16 -18.78
CA ASN A 113 -16.63 0.06 -17.89
C ASN A 113 -16.43 -0.66 -16.53
N LEU A 114 -15.30 -0.44 -15.87
CA LEU A 114 -15.02 -1.02 -14.57
C LEU A 114 -15.63 -0.15 -13.46
N ASP A 115 -15.98 -0.76 -12.33
CA ASP A 115 -16.52 -0.02 -11.17
C ASP A 115 -15.42 0.77 -10.44
N VAL A 116 -14.18 0.24 -10.46
CA VAL A 116 -13.02 0.83 -9.79
C VAL A 116 -11.74 0.23 -10.34
N GLY A 117 -10.66 0.98 -10.31
CA GLY A 117 -9.30 0.49 -10.55
C GLY A 117 -8.39 0.74 -9.36
N PHE A 118 -7.41 -0.13 -9.14
CA PHE A 118 -6.35 0.03 -8.15
C PHE A 118 -4.99 -0.10 -8.83
N ALA A 119 -4.11 0.84 -8.58
CA ALA A 119 -2.72 0.84 -9.05
C ALA A 119 -1.77 0.72 -7.87
N TYR A 120 -0.83 -0.17 -7.99
CA TYR A 120 0.26 -0.38 -7.03
C TYR A 120 1.55 0.19 -7.59
N ASP A 121 2.55 0.41 -6.75
CA ASP A 121 3.92 0.61 -7.19
C ASP A 121 4.71 -0.71 -7.18
N GLY A 122 6.01 -0.65 -7.45
CA GLY A 122 6.82 -1.83 -7.72
C GLY A 122 6.89 -2.83 -6.57
N ASP A 123 7.00 -2.38 -5.32
CA ASP A 123 7.01 -3.21 -4.11
C ASP A 123 5.64 -3.33 -3.44
N ALA A 124 4.62 -2.63 -4.03
CA ALA A 124 3.22 -2.69 -3.63
C ALA A 124 2.95 -2.21 -2.19
N ASP A 125 3.77 -1.31 -1.67
CA ASP A 125 3.55 -0.65 -0.39
C ASP A 125 2.56 0.52 -0.50
N ARG A 126 2.28 0.99 -1.74
CA ARG A 126 1.36 2.07 -2.11
C ARG A 126 0.20 1.55 -2.94
N CYS A 127 -0.94 2.21 -2.76
CA CYS A 127 -2.13 2.02 -3.59
C CYS A 127 -2.76 3.37 -3.92
N LEU A 128 -3.02 3.60 -5.20
CA LEU A 128 -3.93 4.65 -5.66
C LEU A 128 -5.14 4.01 -6.32
N ALA A 129 -6.28 4.70 -6.29
CA ALA A 129 -7.48 4.18 -6.93
C ALA A 129 -7.98 5.10 -8.06
N VAL A 130 -8.81 4.54 -8.91
CA VAL A 130 -9.49 5.26 -10.00
C VAL A 130 -10.96 4.90 -9.93
N ASP A 131 -11.84 5.90 -9.93
CA ASP A 131 -13.29 5.68 -9.95
C ASP A 131 -13.80 5.27 -11.34
N GLU A 132 -15.09 4.94 -11.43
CA GLU A 132 -15.73 4.51 -12.69
C GLU A 132 -15.70 5.55 -13.81
N ASN A 133 -15.43 6.82 -13.49
CA ASN A 133 -15.33 7.92 -14.45
C ASN A 133 -13.88 8.22 -14.86
N GLY A 134 -12.91 7.47 -14.35
CA GLY A 134 -11.49 7.70 -14.59
C GLY A 134 -10.85 8.76 -13.70
N ASN A 135 -11.52 9.22 -12.64
CA ASN A 135 -10.94 10.19 -11.72
C ASN A 135 -9.96 9.51 -10.76
N LEU A 136 -8.83 10.17 -10.52
CA LEU A 136 -7.85 9.73 -9.53
C LEU A 136 -8.39 9.88 -8.10
N ILE A 137 -8.28 8.82 -7.33
CA ILE A 137 -8.49 8.77 -5.89
C ILE A 137 -7.11 8.56 -5.26
N ASP A 138 -6.49 9.65 -4.83
CA ASP A 138 -5.16 9.63 -4.23
C ASP A 138 -5.16 9.18 -2.76
N GLY A 139 -4.00 9.10 -2.13
CA GLY A 139 -3.87 8.67 -0.74
C GLY A 139 -4.64 9.54 0.25
N ASP A 140 -4.80 10.84 -0.02
CA ASP A 140 -5.61 11.73 0.81
C ASP A 140 -7.10 11.34 0.77
N LEU A 141 -7.62 11.05 -0.43
CA LEU A 141 -9.00 10.61 -0.60
C LEU A 141 -9.22 9.21 -0.01
N ILE A 142 -8.24 8.31 -0.15
CA ILE A 142 -8.27 6.98 0.48
C ILE A 142 -8.33 7.13 2.01
N MET A 143 -7.45 7.94 2.59
CA MET A 143 -7.47 8.22 4.04
C MET A 143 -8.79 8.84 4.51
N TYR A 144 -9.39 9.72 3.70
CA TYR A 144 -10.70 10.29 4.00
C TYR A 144 -11.79 9.21 4.06
N VAL A 145 -11.89 8.39 3.01
CA VAL A 145 -12.91 7.33 2.93
C VAL A 145 -12.74 6.31 4.06
N CYS A 146 -11.51 5.85 4.27
CA CYS A 146 -11.21 4.87 5.32
C CYS A 146 -11.39 5.46 6.71
N GLY A 147 -10.92 6.69 6.96
CA GLY A 147 -11.07 7.38 8.24
C GLY A 147 -12.52 7.60 8.62
N LYS A 148 -13.34 8.08 7.68
CA LYS A 148 -14.79 8.25 7.86
C LYS A 148 -15.47 6.92 8.19
N TYR A 149 -15.23 5.89 7.38
CA TYR A 149 -15.79 4.55 7.61
C TYR A 149 -15.36 3.98 8.97
N MET A 150 -14.09 4.11 9.33
CA MET A 150 -13.57 3.62 10.60
C MET A 150 -14.20 4.37 11.79
N LYS A 151 -14.38 5.69 11.68
CA LYS A 151 -15.06 6.48 12.71
C LYS A 151 -16.50 6.07 12.90
N GLU A 152 -17.28 5.99 11.82
CA GLU A 152 -18.68 5.56 11.84
C GLU A 152 -18.88 4.17 12.47
N ASN A 153 -17.86 3.31 12.37
CA ASN A 153 -17.88 1.95 12.94
C ASN A 153 -17.13 1.81 14.28
N GLY A 154 -16.73 2.93 14.91
CA GLY A 154 -16.02 2.93 16.21
C GLY A 154 -14.63 2.26 16.14
N LYS A 155 -13.99 2.26 14.98
CA LYS A 155 -12.68 1.64 14.73
C LYS A 155 -11.52 2.65 14.63
N LEU A 156 -11.84 3.95 14.48
CA LEU A 156 -10.84 5.01 14.42
C LEU A 156 -10.43 5.41 15.84
N ARG A 157 -9.29 4.94 16.30
CA ARG A 157 -8.80 5.26 17.66
C ARG A 157 -8.53 6.75 17.77
N ASN A 158 -8.95 7.33 18.91
CA ASN A 158 -8.84 8.75 19.22
C ASN A 158 -9.55 9.68 18.22
N ASP A 159 -10.38 9.13 17.31
CA ASP A 159 -10.97 9.84 16.16
C ASP A 159 -9.91 10.59 15.32
N THR A 160 -8.68 10.04 15.23
CA THR A 160 -7.53 10.72 14.65
C THR A 160 -6.93 9.93 13.48
N VAL A 161 -6.57 10.65 12.40
CA VAL A 161 -5.79 10.16 11.27
C VAL A 161 -4.44 10.88 11.26
N VAL A 162 -3.36 10.14 11.10
CA VAL A 162 -2.01 10.72 10.97
C VAL A 162 -1.71 10.95 9.49
N THR A 163 -1.31 12.17 9.15
CA THR A 163 -0.99 12.60 7.77
C THR A 163 0.39 13.24 7.72
N THR A 164 0.85 13.62 6.54
CA THR A 164 2.08 14.43 6.40
C THR A 164 1.76 15.88 6.05
N VAL A 165 2.77 16.73 6.12
CA VAL A 165 2.67 18.14 5.69
C VAL A 165 2.34 18.31 4.20
N MET A 166 2.46 17.25 3.39
CA MET A 166 2.16 17.24 1.96
C MET A 166 0.68 17.01 1.65
N SER A 167 -0.13 16.56 2.62
CA SER A 167 -1.56 16.34 2.40
C SER A 167 -2.29 17.61 2.00
N ASN A 168 -3.25 17.47 1.11
CA ASN A 168 -4.03 18.58 0.58
C ASN A 168 -4.89 19.23 1.68
N ILE A 169 -4.98 20.57 1.66
CA ILE A 169 -5.85 21.32 2.60
C ILE A 169 -7.32 20.89 2.52
N GLY A 170 -7.75 20.35 1.37
CA GLY A 170 -9.09 19.79 1.18
C GLY A 170 -9.38 18.62 2.10
N LEU A 171 -8.38 17.76 2.36
CA LEU A 171 -8.48 16.65 3.30
C LEU A 171 -8.78 17.15 4.72
N TYR A 172 -8.03 18.13 5.19
CA TYR A 172 -8.24 18.70 6.54
C TYR A 172 -9.61 19.31 6.70
N LYS A 173 -10.07 20.08 5.70
CA LYS A 173 -11.44 20.62 5.70
C LYS A 173 -12.52 19.55 5.67
N ALA A 174 -12.26 18.42 5.02
CA ALA A 174 -13.16 17.29 5.00
C ALA A 174 -13.17 16.58 6.37
N PHE A 175 -12.02 16.39 6.99
CA PHE A 175 -11.92 15.84 8.34
C PHE A 175 -12.61 16.72 9.38
N ASP A 176 -12.44 18.04 9.31
CA ASP A 176 -13.12 19.00 10.20
C ASP A 176 -14.65 18.85 10.13
N ARG A 177 -15.21 18.69 8.91
CA ARG A 177 -16.67 18.49 8.71
C ARG A 177 -17.17 17.17 9.30
N GLU A 178 -16.36 16.13 9.26
CA GLU A 178 -16.71 14.81 9.82
C GLU A 178 -16.34 14.69 11.32
N GLY A 179 -15.73 15.73 11.90
CA GLY A 179 -15.23 15.73 13.29
C GLY A 179 -14.08 14.73 13.48
N ILE A 180 -13.32 14.44 12.43
CA ILE A 180 -12.11 13.62 12.48
C ILE A 180 -10.94 14.54 12.82
N LYS A 181 -10.18 14.18 13.84
CA LYS A 181 -8.94 14.86 14.20
C LYS A 181 -7.81 14.38 13.29
N TYR A 182 -6.78 15.18 13.17
CA TYR A 182 -5.60 14.80 12.39
C TYR A 182 -4.30 15.32 13.03
N GLU A 183 -3.26 14.55 12.86
CA GLU A 183 -1.89 14.93 13.18
C GLU A 183 -1.07 15.01 11.91
N LYS A 184 -0.11 15.93 11.88
CA LYS A 184 0.76 16.18 10.73
C LYS A 184 2.19 15.86 11.10
N THR A 185 2.82 14.99 10.32
CA THR A 185 4.24 14.68 10.45
C THR A 185 5.05 15.29 9.30
N ASN A 186 6.35 15.19 9.38
CA ASN A 186 7.21 15.35 8.22
C ASN A 186 6.90 14.27 7.18
N VAL A 187 7.34 14.49 5.94
CA VAL A 187 7.23 13.50 4.85
C VAL A 187 8.10 12.30 5.16
N GLY A 188 7.52 11.12 4.97
CA GLY A 188 8.16 9.82 5.19
C GLY A 188 7.31 8.91 6.08
N ASP A 189 7.09 7.69 5.62
CA ASP A 189 6.30 6.65 6.26
C ASP A 189 6.76 6.37 7.70
N LYS A 190 8.07 6.42 7.94
CA LYS A 190 8.69 6.31 9.26
C LYS A 190 8.08 7.29 10.28
N TYR A 191 7.96 8.57 9.91
CA TYR A 191 7.42 9.59 10.82
C TYR A 191 5.93 9.38 11.07
N VAL A 192 5.18 8.95 10.05
CA VAL A 192 3.76 8.59 10.18
C VAL A 192 3.62 7.42 11.16
N TYR A 193 4.37 6.35 10.95
CA TYR A 193 4.32 5.15 11.78
C TYR A 193 4.76 5.43 13.23
N GLU A 194 5.87 6.15 13.43
CA GLU A 194 6.34 6.54 14.77
C GLU A 194 5.26 7.32 15.52
N ASN A 195 4.62 8.29 14.89
CA ASN A 195 3.54 9.06 15.48
C ASN A 195 2.34 8.14 15.84
N MET A 196 1.94 7.25 14.91
CA MET A 196 0.85 6.31 15.14
C MET A 196 1.11 5.41 16.35
N VAL A 197 2.31 4.88 16.49
CA VAL A 197 2.70 4.01 17.60
C VAL A 197 2.72 4.78 18.92
N GLN A 198 3.34 5.95 18.92
CA GLN A 198 3.54 6.78 20.11
C GLN A 198 2.20 7.26 20.70
N ASN A 199 1.24 7.60 19.83
CA ASN A 199 -0.05 8.15 20.23
C ASN A 199 -1.21 7.13 20.15
N GLY A 200 -0.93 5.91 19.70
CA GLY A 200 -1.91 4.82 19.65
C GLY A 200 -2.98 4.98 18.53
N HIS A 201 -2.64 5.66 17.44
CA HIS A 201 -3.54 5.87 16.31
C HIS A 201 -3.68 4.62 15.44
N SER A 202 -4.83 4.48 14.76
CA SER A 202 -5.17 3.29 13.99
C SER A 202 -5.06 3.43 12.49
N LEU A 203 -5.00 4.67 11.99
CA LEU A 203 -4.90 5.01 10.56
C LEU A 203 -3.93 6.16 10.37
N GLY A 204 -3.05 6.04 9.41
CA GLY A 204 -2.18 7.10 8.95
C GLY A 204 -1.67 6.82 7.55
N GLY A 205 -1.10 7.83 6.90
CA GLY A 205 -0.56 7.64 5.57
C GLY A 205 -0.15 8.93 4.88
N GLU A 206 0.11 8.80 3.60
CA GLU A 206 0.59 9.86 2.72
C GLU A 206 -0.27 9.97 1.46
N GLN A 207 -0.26 11.14 0.85
CA GLN A 207 -0.93 11.39 -0.43
C GLN A 207 -0.46 10.44 -1.55
N SER A 208 0.78 9.96 -1.46
CA SER A 208 1.37 8.99 -2.40
C SER A 208 0.66 7.63 -2.44
N GLY A 209 -0.24 7.37 -1.48
CA GLY A 209 -0.96 6.10 -1.37
C GLY A 209 -0.33 5.11 -0.39
N HIS A 210 0.73 5.48 0.33
CA HIS A 210 1.27 4.70 1.44
C HIS A 210 0.36 4.88 2.66
N VAL A 211 -0.51 3.90 2.91
CA VAL A 211 -1.51 3.95 3.99
C VAL A 211 -1.30 2.81 4.97
N ILE A 212 -1.28 3.14 6.25
CA ILE A 212 -1.00 2.21 7.34
C ILE A 212 -2.26 2.01 8.19
N PHE A 213 -2.69 0.77 8.30
CA PHE A 213 -3.74 0.33 9.23
C PHE A 213 -3.07 -0.43 10.38
N SER A 214 -2.76 0.23 11.50
CA SER A 214 -1.93 -0.32 12.59
C SER A 214 -2.46 -1.61 13.21
N LYS A 215 -3.74 -1.92 13.01
CA LYS A 215 -4.34 -3.19 13.43
C LYS A 215 -3.89 -4.36 12.54
N HIS A 216 -3.51 -4.10 11.30
CA HIS A 216 -3.31 -5.10 10.27
C HIS A 216 -1.89 -5.19 9.76
N ALA A 217 -1.17 -4.07 9.74
CA ALA A 217 0.21 -3.98 9.27
C ALA A 217 0.99 -2.91 10.04
N THR A 218 2.30 -3.02 10.04
CA THR A 218 3.24 -2.03 10.63
C THR A 218 3.83 -1.09 9.59
N THR A 219 3.47 -1.28 8.32
CA THR A 219 3.89 -0.48 7.17
C THR A 219 2.73 -0.32 6.21
N GLY A 220 2.90 0.45 5.15
CA GLY A 220 1.97 0.47 4.02
C GLY A 220 1.88 -0.90 3.35
N ASP A 221 0.69 -1.22 2.91
CA ASP A 221 0.39 -2.45 2.17
C ASP A 221 -0.73 -2.11 1.18
N GLY A 222 -0.37 -1.95 -0.08
CA GLY A 222 -1.28 -1.46 -1.10
C GLY A 222 -2.43 -2.42 -1.39
N ILE A 223 -2.21 -3.74 -1.29
CA ILE A 223 -3.29 -4.71 -1.55
C ILE A 223 -4.27 -4.76 -0.37
N LEU A 224 -3.79 -4.50 0.85
CA LEU A 224 -4.62 -4.37 2.03
C LEU A 224 -5.44 -3.08 2.01
N THR A 225 -4.83 -1.99 1.50
CA THR A 225 -5.45 -0.66 1.39
C THR A 225 -6.61 -0.65 0.43
#